data_687df549849fe9d44a5334e1a269a469
#
_entry.id   687df549849fe9d44a5334e1a269a469
#
_cell.length_a   1.000
_cell.length_b   1.000
_cell.length_c   1.000
_cell.angle_alpha   90.00
_cell.angle_beta   90.00
_cell.angle_gamma   90.00
#
_symmetry.space_group_name_H-M   'P 1'
#
loop_
_entity.id
_entity.type
_entity.pdbx_description
1 polymer ?
#
loop_
_entity_poly.entity_id
_entity_poly.type
_entity_poly.pdbx_seq_one_letter_code
_entity_poly.pdbx_strand_id
1 'polypeptide(L)'
;MNINKQLLEAANLNPTKNSRQEYIFTLCEYIEKNELTLPLYQRDVSWTLAKCVELLNYQLLSKSPISAISINIINNTEKEFAVPQVSFIERELLSETVRGQMSVVDGQQRLTTNYKAYCNHPDLKSVVLDLGKGEFVINAEAYRKNQVPVGVLLNKDDNELITYTEKNKALAAPMVVNALLQIRNKIKTYQYTINFATDLTEDEQINWFEVLNNAGSRVSIIQMRFSKLKAHGIDVYTQYTHVYRNKVQEYGYDFFTPQKTNVSYSIAALNPAYEVLVSGKHSNNFAPISSDTKENQLCNLEPDKLKECFEMTLEALERALKFIENNDLEKFNRSDYVNYLIGYFVFHREDISDKQKEELINWYNGVEFTNKSNTARRKIYTELLKI
;
A
#
# COMPACT_ATOMS: atom_id res chain seq x y z
N MET A 1 -2.84 -35.57 -32.67
CA MET A 1 -3.13 -34.36 -31.94
C MET A 1 -2.05 -34.20 -30.87
N ASN A 2 -1.24 -33.15 -30.91
CA ASN A 2 -0.19 -32.94 -29.92
C ASN A 2 -0.78 -32.12 -28.77
N ILE A 3 -0.76 -32.67 -27.57
CA ILE A 3 -1.17 -31.93 -26.34
C ILE A 3 0.03 -31.12 -25.86
N ASN A 4 -0.19 -29.85 -25.50
CA ASN A 4 0.86 -29.01 -24.94
C ASN A 4 1.36 -29.63 -23.62
N LYS A 5 2.69 -29.72 -23.47
CA LYS A 5 3.33 -30.30 -22.29
C LYS A 5 2.94 -29.61 -21.00
N GLN A 6 2.84 -28.25 -21.00
CA GLN A 6 2.40 -27.46 -19.86
C GLN A 6 0.99 -27.84 -19.39
N LEU A 7 0.08 -28.17 -20.32
CA LEU A 7 -1.28 -28.60 -19.97
C LEU A 7 -1.28 -29.93 -19.23
N LEU A 8 -0.40 -30.85 -19.62
CA LEU A 8 -0.26 -32.17 -18.96
C LEU A 8 0.36 -31.98 -17.55
N GLU A 9 1.33 -31.10 -17.40
CA GLU A 9 1.94 -30.77 -16.12
C GLU A 9 0.88 -30.10 -15.19
N ALA A 10 0.16 -29.12 -15.71
CA ALA A 10 -0.89 -28.41 -14.94
C ALA A 10 -2.02 -29.36 -14.49
N ALA A 11 -2.37 -30.36 -15.30
CA ALA A 11 -3.39 -31.34 -14.94
C ALA A 11 -3.03 -32.22 -13.72
N ASN A 12 -1.75 -32.29 -13.37
CA ASN A 12 -1.25 -33.05 -12.21
C ASN A 12 -1.15 -32.17 -10.95
N LEU A 13 -1.32 -30.84 -11.05
CA LEU A 13 -1.26 -29.93 -9.91
C LEU A 13 -2.60 -29.93 -9.16
N ASN A 14 -2.54 -29.94 -7.83
CA ASN A 14 -3.71 -29.79 -6.98
C ASN A 14 -3.48 -28.67 -5.95
N PRO A 15 -3.75 -27.41 -6.31
CA PRO A 15 -3.49 -26.24 -5.44
C PRO A 15 -4.42 -26.19 -4.20
N THR A 16 -5.51 -26.96 -4.18
CA THR A 16 -6.46 -26.97 -3.05
C THR A 16 -6.15 -28.01 -1.99
N LYS A 17 -5.08 -28.78 -2.16
CA LYS A 17 -4.73 -29.91 -1.28
C LYS A 17 -4.15 -29.47 0.08
N ASN A 18 -3.63 -28.27 0.17
CA ASN A 18 -2.94 -27.79 1.37
C ASN A 18 -3.67 -26.60 1.98
N SER A 19 -4.69 -26.92 2.82
CA SER A 19 -5.43 -25.93 3.59
C SER A 19 -5.61 -26.45 5.02
N ARG A 20 -5.38 -25.58 6.02
CA ARG A 20 -5.56 -25.91 7.44
C ARG A 20 -6.08 -24.73 8.23
N GLN A 21 -6.51 -24.99 9.46
CA GLN A 21 -6.88 -23.96 10.43
C GLN A 21 -5.71 -23.71 11.38
N GLU A 22 -5.53 -22.43 11.75
CA GLU A 22 -4.49 -22.02 12.69
C GLU A 22 -5.03 -20.95 13.65
N TYR A 23 -4.62 -20.99 14.91
CA TYR A 23 -5.04 -20.02 15.91
C TYR A 23 -4.37 -18.66 15.70
N ILE A 24 -5.08 -17.58 16.04
CA ILE A 24 -4.54 -16.21 15.95
C ILE A 24 -3.23 -16.08 16.72
N PHE A 25 -3.17 -16.58 17.96
CA PHE A 25 -1.96 -16.44 18.78
C PHE A 25 -0.78 -17.22 18.22
N THR A 26 -0.99 -18.43 17.69
CA THR A 26 0.07 -19.17 16.98
C THR A 26 0.63 -18.39 15.79
N LEU A 27 -0.27 -17.75 15.01
CA LEU A 27 0.15 -16.88 13.90
C LEU A 27 0.94 -15.66 14.40
N CYS A 28 0.53 -15.06 15.52
CA CYS A 28 1.27 -13.95 16.12
C CYS A 28 2.65 -14.38 16.63
N GLU A 29 2.79 -15.58 17.18
CA GLU A 29 4.08 -16.17 17.59
C GLU A 29 5.00 -16.39 16.37
N TYR A 30 4.47 -16.87 15.23
CA TYR A 30 5.23 -17.00 14.00
C TYR A 30 5.70 -15.63 13.46
N ILE A 31 4.85 -14.59 13.57
CA ILE A 31 5.23 -13.22 13.20
C ILE A 31 6.36 -12.71 14.11
N GLU A 32 6.25 -12.89 15.43
CA GLU A 32 7.25 -12.44 16.40
C GLU A 32 8.63 -13.07 16.16
N LYS A 33 8.65 -14.33 15.71
CA LYS A 33 9.87 -15.06 15.36
C LYS A 33 10.38 -14.81 13.94
N ASN A 34 9.71 -13.97 13.17
CA ASN A 34 9.95 -13.80 11.74
C ASN A 34 9.86 -15.10 10.91
N GLU A 35 9.12 -16.10 11.39
CA GLU A 35 8.78 -17.30 10.64
C GLU A 35 7.62 -17.04 9.65
N LEU A 36 6.73 -16.11 10.00
CA LEU A 36 5.66 -15.57 9.14
C LEU A 36 5.97 -14.11 8.84
N THR A 37 6.14 -13.78 7.58
CA THR A 37 6.64 -12.49 7.11
C THR A 37 5.81 -11.96 5.94
N LEU A 38 6.14 -10.75 5.49
CA LEU A 38 5.50 -10.14 4.34
C LEU A 38 6.48 -10.08 3.17
N PRO A 39 6.06 -10.43 1.95
CA PRO A 39 6.89 -10.19 0.79
C PRO A 39 7.05 -8.68 0.56
N LEU A 40 8.23 -8.27 0.10
CA LEU A 40 8.60 -6.86 -0.06
C LEU A 40 7.64 -6.10 -0.98
N TYR A 41 7.02 -6.76 -1.96
CA TYR A 41 6.08 -6.15 -2.89
C TYR A 41 4.75 -5.75 -2.23
N GLN A 42 4.42 -6.25 -1.04
CA GLN A 42 3.19 -5.83 -0.35
C GLN A 42 3.34 -4.40 0.20
N ARG A 43 2.25 -3.62 0.09
CA ARG A 43 2.18 -2.25 0.60
C ARG A 43 2.20 -2.18 2.13
N ASP A 44 2.48 -1.01 2.65
CA ASP A 44 2.32 -0.74 4.08
C ASP A 44 0.86 -0.89 4.53
N VAL A 45 0.70 -1.21 5.81
CA VAL A 45 -0.62 -1.35 6.43
C VAL A 45 -1.37 -0.02 6.35
N SER A 46 -2.55 -0.06 5.78
CA SER A 46 -3.37 1.14 5.54
C SER A 46 -4.73 1.11 6.24
N TRP A 47 -4.97 0.14 7.14
CA TRP A 47 -6.22 0.08 7.87
C TRP A 47 -6.32 1.21 8.89
N THR A 48 -7.47 1.89 8.89
CA THR A 48 -7.83 2.84 9.93
C THR A 48 -8.16 2.12 11.24
N LEU A 49 -8.09 2.82 12.36
CA LEU A 49 -8.52 2.26 13.65
C LEU A 49 -9.95 1.73 13.62
N ALA A 50 -10.85 2.39 12.88
CA ALA A 50 -12.21 1.93 12.72
C ALA A 50 -12.27 0.51 12.10
N LYS A 51 -11.49 0.23 11.06
CA LYS A 51 -11.40 -1.10 10.46
C LYS A 51 -10.77 -2.14 11.38
N CYS A 52 -9.79 -1.74 12.20
CA CYS A 52 -9.23 -2.62 13.22
C CYS A 52 -10.29 -3.00 14.27
N VAL A 53 -11.08 -2.03 14.72
CA VAL A 53 -12.19 -2.24 15.65
C VAL A 53 -13.28 -3.13 15.04
N GLU A 54 -13.64 -2.92 13.77
CA GLU A 54 -14.58 -3.78 13.04
C GLU A 54 -14.11 -5.24 13.02
N LEU A 55 -12.82 -5.47 12.74
CA LEU A 55 -12.25 -6.83 12.77
C LEU A 55 -12.35 -7.47 14.15
N LEU A 56 -11.91 -6.75 15.20
CA LEU A 56 -11.93 -7.24 16.58
C LEU A 56 -13.34 -7.55 17.06
N ASN A 57 -14.30 -6.69 16.73
CA ASN A 57 -15.71 -6.92 17.02
C ASN A 57 -16.27 -8.10 16.23
N TYR A 58 -15.87 -8.26 14.97
CA TYR A 58 -16.27 -9.41 14.19
C TYR A 58 -15.76 -10.72 14.82
N GLN A 59 -14.50 -10.77 15.23
CA GLN A 59 -13.89 -11.94 15.91
C GLN A 59 -14.57 -12.24 17.24
N LEU A 60 -15.00 -11.21 17.97
CA LEU A 60 -15.67 -11.35 19.27
C LEU A 60 -17.15 -11.76 19.14
N LEU A 61 -17.90 -11.09 18.27
CA LEU A 61 -19.37 -11.12 18.28
C LEU A 61 -19.98 -11.94 17.15
N SER A 62 -19.27 -12.12 16.03
CA SER A 62 -19.83 -12.84 14.88
C SER A 62 -19.97 -14.34 15.13
N LYS A 63 -20.97 -14.93 14.47
CA LYS A 63 -21.22 -16.37 14.44
C LYS A 63 -20.68 -17.05 13.18
N SER A 64 -20.09 -16.28 12.26
CA SER A 64 -19.55 -16.78 10.99
C SER A 64 -18.04 -16.56 10.91
N PRO A 65 -17.32 -17.42 10.16
CA PRO A 65 -15.88 -17.25 10.00
C PRO A 65 -15.57 -16.06 9.11
N ILE A 66 -14.38 -15.52 9.28
CA ILE A 66 -13.79 -14.50 8.41
C ILE A 66 -13.14 -15.16 7.18
N SER A 67 -12.85 -14.37 6.13
CA SER A 67 -12.19 -14.88 4.92
C SER A 67 -10.82 -15.51 5.22
N ALA A 68 -10.44 -16.51 4.42
CA ALA A 68 -9.18 -17.24 4.55
C ALA A 68 -7.96 -16.32 4.38
N ILE A 69 -6.83 -16.74 4.93
CA ILE A 69 -5.51 -16.15 4.72
C ILE A 69 -4.76 -16.99 3.68
N SER A 70 -3.96 -16.36 2.83
CA SER A 70 -3.17 -17.03 1.82
C SER A 70 -1.68 -16.84 2.10
N ILE A 71 -0.94 -17.97 2.16
CA ILE A 71 0.48 -18.01 2.54
C ILE A 71 1.24 -18.83 1.51
N ASN A 72 2.36 -18.31 1.03
CA ASN A 72 3.36 -19.08 0.26
C ASN A 72 4.45 -19.57 1.19
N ILE A 73 4.74 -20.88 1.20
CA ILE A 73 5.85 -21.48 1.92
C ILE A 73 7.06 -21.53 1.00
N ILE A 74 8.17 -20.94 1.44
CA ILE A 74 9.42 -20.90 0.66
C ILE A 74 10.29 -22.06 1.12
N ASN A 75 10.35 -23.15 0.35
CA ASN A 75 11.24 -24.27 0.59
C ASN A 75 12.48 -24.24 -0.32
N ASN A 76 12.32 -23.66 -1.51
CA ASN A 76 13.43 -23.40 -2.44
C ASN A 76 13.95 -21.98 -2.20
N THR A 77 15.23 -21.85 -1.85
CA THR A 77 15.91 -20.57 -1.60
C THR A 77 16.66 -20.03 -2.81
N GLU A 78 16.47 -20.60 -4.00
CA GLU A 78 16.97 -20.02 -5.23
C GLU A 78 16.33 -18.66 -5.48
N LYS A 79 17.08 -17.74 -6.10
CA LYS A 79 16.70 -16.33 -6.26
C LYS A 79 15.30 -16.14 -6.87
N GLU A 80 14.84 -17.04 -7.70
CA GLU A 80 13.53 -16.98 -8.35
C GLU A 80 12.37 -17.17 -7.37
N PHE A 81 12.56 -18.00 -6.33
CA PHE A 81 11.53 -18.34 -5.32
C PHE A 81 11.73 -17.59 -4.01
N ALA A 82 12.97 -17.15 -3.74
CA ALA A 82 13.34 -16.42 -2.52
C ALA A 82 12.99 -14.93 -2.65
N VAL A 83 11.68 -14.62 -2.71
CA VAL A 83 11.20 -13.23 -2.71
C VAL A 83 11.67 -12.53 -1.43
N PRO A 84 12.28 -11.32 -1.53
CA PRO A 84 12.71 -10.58 -0.34
C PRO A 84 11.56 -10.36 0.65
N GLN A 85 11.82 -10.62 1.93
CA GLN A 85 10.84 -10.56 3.00
C GLN A 85 11.07 -9.38 3.93
N VAL A 86 10.01 -8.84 4.50
CA VAL A 86 10.04 -7.77 5.50
C VAL A 86 9.25 -8.16 6.75
N SER A 87 9.62 -7.59 7.90
CA SER A 87 8.85 -7.72 9.14
C SER A 87 7.47 -7.07 9.05
N PHE A 88 6.52 -7.47 9.91
CA PHE A 88 5.11 -7.06 9.81
C PHE A 88 4.85 -5.59 10.15
N ILE A 89 5.51 -5.05 11.16
CA ILE A 89 5.24 -3.69 11.67
C ILE A 89 6.28 -2.72 11.11
N GLU A 90 7.54 -2.93 11.46
CA GLU A 90 8.63 -1.99 11.12
C GLU A 90 9.04 -2.07 9.65
N ARG A 91 8.60 -3.09 8.94
CA ARG A 91 8.91 -3.29 7.52
C ARG A 91 10.42 -3.37 7.26
N GLU A 92 11.17 -3.84 8.25
CA GLU A 92 12.60 -4.07 8.12
C GLU A 92 12.85 -5.22 7.16
N LEU A 93 13.75 -5.00 6.21
CA LEU A 93 14.18 -6.03 5.27
C LEU A 93 14.95 -7.11 6.02
N LEU A 94 14.50 -8.35 5.87
CA LEU A 94 15.23 -9.49 6.45
C LEU A 94 16.48 -9.77 5.62
N SER A 95 17.59 -10.07 6.32
CA SER A 95 18.88 -10.28 5.67
C SER A 95 18.91 -11.48 4.73
N GLU A 96 18.13 -12.51 5.05
CA GLU A 96 18.06 -13.75 4.27
C GLU A 96 16.65 -14.34 4.32
N THR A 97 16.23 -14.99 3.25
CA THR A 97 15.04 -15.83 3.22
C THR A 97 15.46 -17.26 3.59
N VAL A 98 14.84 -17.80 4.62
CA VAL A 98 15.18 -19.15 5.11
C VAL A 98 14.19 -20.19 4.61
N ARG A 99 14.66 -21.43 4.46
CA ARG A 99 13.81 -22.56 4.07
C ARG A 99 12.70 -22.78 5.10
N GLY A 100 11.46 -22.93 4.64
CA GLY A 100 10.27 -23.09 5.47
C GLY A 100 9.62 -21.77 5.88
N GLN A 101 10.19 -20.64 5.44
CA GLN A 101 9.63 -19.31 5.72
C GLN A 101 8.24 -19.15 5.07
N MET A 102 7.31 -18.61 5.84
CA MET A 102 5.95 -18.36 5.42
C MET A 102 5.80 -16.89 4.98
N SER A 103 5.44 -16.68 3.72
CA SER A 103 5.24 -15.37 3.10
C SER A 103 3.75 -15.11 2.91
N VAL A 104 3.19 -14.08 3.54
CA VAL A 104 1.75 -13.78 3.45
C VAL A 104 1.42 -13.15 2.11
N VAL A 105 0.60 -13.81 1.32
CA VAL A 105 0.09 -13.31 0.04
C VAL A 105 -1.18 -12.48 0.24
N ASP A 106 -2.14 -12.96 1.06
CA ASP A 106 -3.33 -12.19 1.45
C ASP A 106 -3.64 -12.37 2.94
N GLY A 107 -4.25 -11.33 3.53
CA GLY A 107 -4.60 -11.29 4.94
C GLY A 107 -3.67 -10.44 5.81
N GLN A 108 -2.71 -9.73 5.21
CA GLN A 108 -1.76 -8.87 5.92
C GLN A 108 -2.43 -7.97 6.96
N GLN A 109 -3.46 -7.23 6.58
CA GLN A 109 -4.12 -6.24 7.46
C GLN A 109 -4.74 -6.89 8.70
N ARG A 110 -5.34 -8.05 8.52
CA ARG A 110 -5.96 -8.83 9.60
C ARG A 110 -4.91 -9.34 10.59
N LEU A 111 -3.85 -9.94 10.06
CA LEU A 111 -2.73 -10.42 10.86
C LEU A 111 -2.02 -9.28 11.59
N THR A 112 -1.74 -8.15 10.91
CA THR A 112 -1.10 -6.99 11.54
C THR A 112 -1.96 -6.42 12.66
N THR A 113 -3.28 -6.35 12.52
CA THR A 113 -4.18 -5.87 13.59
C THR A 113 -4.11 -6.79 14.81
N ASN A 114 -4.19 -8.11 14.61
CA ASN A 114 -4.08 -9.07 15.71
C ASN A 114 -2.68 -9.04 16.36
N TYR A 115 -1.61 -8.93 15.57
CA TYR A 115 -0.25 -8.87 16.09
C TYR A 115 0.02 -7.57 16.86
N LYS A 116 -0.50 -6.43 16.40
CA LYS A 116 -0.43 -5.16 17.16
C LYS A 116 -1.15 -5.25 18.51
N ALA A 117 -2.27 -5.95 18.59
CA ALA A 117 -2.93 -6.22 19.86
C ALA A 117 -2.12 -7.17 20.75
N TYR A 118 -1.55 -8.22 20.17
CA TYR A 118 -0.70 -9.21 20.85
C TYR A 118 0.57 -8.61 21.48
N CYS A 119 1.24 -7.68 20.79
CA CYS A 119 2.45 -7.01 21.31
C CYS A 119 2.17 -5.66 21.99
N ASN A 120 0.91 -5.31 22.24
CA ASN A 120 0.50 -4.02 22.85
C ASN A 120 1.07 -2.79 22.11
N HIS A 121 0.98 -2.81 20.78
CA HIS A 121 1.57 -1.76 19.95
C HIS A 121 0.88 -0.40 20.15
N PRO A 122 1.65 0.73 20.16
CA PRO A 122 1.13 2.08 20.37
C PRO A 122 -0.03 2.49 19.46
N ASP A 123 -0.09 2.03 18.23
CA ASP A 123 -1.15 2.35 17.26
C ASP A 123 -2.55 1.92 17.74
N LEU A 124 -2.64 0.90 18.61
CA LEU A 124 -3.91 0.42 19.15
C LEU A 124 -4.20 0.89 20.58
N LYS A 125 -3.43 1.82 21.15
CA LYS A 125 -3.65 2.33 22.52
C LYS A 125 -5.05 2.89 22.73
N SER A 126 -5.63 3.53 21.70
CA SER A 126 -6.99 4.08 21.78
C SER A 126 -8.10 3.04 21.57
N VAL A 127 -7.77 1.79 21.28
CA VAL A 127 -8.76 0.72 21.10
C VAL A 127 -8.97 0.00 22.43
N VAL A 128 -10.20 0.01 22.93
CA VAL A 128 -10.58 -0.58 24.23
C VAL A 128 -11.79 -1.48 24.09
N LEU A 129 -11.86 -2.55 24.88
CA LEU A 129 -13.09 -3.27 25.14
C LEU A 129 -13.90 -2.49 26.17
N ASP A 130 -15.08 -2.02 25.81
CA ASP A 130 -16.03 -1.37 26.73
C ASP A 130 -17.04 -2.40 27.24
N LEU A 131 -16.93 -2.76 28.52
CA LEU A 131 -17.80 -3.76 29.13
C LEU A 131 -19.26 -3.32 29.22
N GLY A 132 -19.52 -2.01 29.25
CA GLY A 132 -20.88 -1.48 29.28
C GLY A 132 -21.55 -1.54 27.92
N LYS A 133 -20.78 -1.39 26.84
CA LYS A 133 -21.26 -1.52 25.46
C LYS A 133 -21.21 -2.96 24.94
N GLY A 134 -20.33 -3.80 25.51
CA GLY A 134 -20.13 -5.18 25.09
C GLY A 134 -19.37 -5.32 23.77
N GLU A 135 -18.56 -4.32 23.40
CA GLU A 135 -17.83 -4.27 22.13
C GLU A 135 -16.51 -3.50 22.24
N PHE A 136 -15.62 -3.69 21.29
CA PHE A 136 -14.44 -2.83 21.12
C PHE A 136 -14.86 -1.49 20.53
N VAL A 137 -14.27 -0.41 21.08
CA VAL A 137 -14.51 0.97 20.65
C VAL A 137 -13.21 1.73 20.60
N ILE A 138 -13.20 2.85 19.86
CA ILE A 138 -12.09 3.81 19.89
C ILE A 138 -12.38 4.80 21.04
N ASN A 139 -11.42 4.94 21.95
CA ASN A 139 -11.41 5.96 23.00
C ASN A 139 -10.07 6.69 22.99
N ALA A 140 -10.07 7.94 22.52
CA ALA A 140 -8.88 8.79 22.47
C ALA A 140 -8.58 9.50 23.81
N GLU A 141 -9.52 9.44 24.77
CA GLU A 141 -9.40 10.05 26.09
C GLU A 141 -8.84 9.05 27.13
N ALA A 142 -8.82 9.47 28.39
CA ALA A 142 -8.49 8.57 29.49
C ALA A 142 -9.48 7.40 29.59
N TYR A 143 -8.96 6.21 29.86
CA TYR A 143 -9.78 5.00 29.93
C TYR A 143 -10.82 5.10 31.07
N ARG A 144 -12.05 4.71 30.77
CA ARG A 144 -13.11 4.62 31.77
C ARG A 144 -12.90 3.37 32.64
N LYS A 145 -13.48 3.38 33.83
CA LYS A 145 -13.32 2.28 34.82
C LYS A 145 -13.81 0.91 34.32
N ASN A 146 -14.70 0.89 33.33
CA ASN A 146 -15.26 -0.31 32.71
C ASN A 146 -14.62 -0.64 31.36
N GLN A 147 -13.45 -0.08 31.04
CA GLN A 147 -12.76 -0.27 29.79
C GLN A 147 -11.42 -0.99 29.98
N VAL A 148 -11.09 -1.89 29.08
CA VAL A 148 -9.84 -2.64 29.06
C VAL A 148 -9.15 -2.37 27.72
N PRO A 149 -7.90 -1.82 27.70
CA PRO A 149 -7.14 -1.65 26.48
C PRO A 149 -6.95 -2.97 25.72
N VAL A 150 -7.08 -2.94 24.40
CA VAL A 150 -6.98 -4.16 23.60
C VAL A 150 -5.61 -4.84 23.75
N GLY A 151 -4.52 -4.06 23.82
CA GLY A 151 -3.17 -4.58 24.01
C GLY A 151 -2.90 -5.14 25.42
N VAL A 152 -3.73 -4.82 26.43
CA VAL A 152 -3.74 -5.47 27.73
C VAL A 152 -4.57 -6.76 27.67
N LEU A 153 -5.76 -6.68 27.07
CA LEU A 153 -6.66 -7.84 26.96
C LEU A 153 -6.04 -8.98 26.16
N LEU A 154 -5.41 -8.66 25.02
CA LEU A 154 -4.86 -9.63 24.07
C LEU A 154 -3.32 -9.71 24.11
N ASN A 155 -2.70 -9.23 25.18
CA ASN A 155 -1.25 -9.29 25.34
C ASN A 155 -0.71 -10.71 25.22
N LYS A 156 0.51 -10.87 24.71
CA LYS A 156 1.22 -12.15 24.73
C LYS A 156 1.46 -12.68 26.15
N ASP A 157 1.70 -11.79 27.11
CA ASP A 157 1.81 -12.13 28.52
C ASP A 157 0.43 -12.13 29.19
N ASP A 158 0.03 -13.30 29.68
CA ASP A 158 -1.25 -13.48 30.38
C ASP A 158 -1.33 -12.66 31.69
N ASN A 159 -0.20 -12.34 32.32
CA ASN A 159 -0.13 -11.58 33.56
C ASN A 159 -0.53 -10.10 33.38
N GLU A 160 -0.39 -9.54 32.19
CA GLU A 160 -0.76 -8.13 31.91
C GLU A 160 -2.25 -7.87 32.20
N LEU A 161 -3.13 -8.76 31.78
CA LEU A 161 -4.56 -8.64 32.03
C LEU A 161 -4.88 -8.77 33.52
N ILE A 162 -4.27 -9.74 34.21
CA ILE A 162 -4.47 -9.97 35.65
C ILE A 162 -4.03 -8.74 36.43
N THR A 163 -2.81 -8.27 36.20
CA THR A 163 -2.25 -7.08 36.86
C THR A 163 -3.11 -5.82 36.61
N TYR A 164 -3.65 -5.66 35.39
CA TYR A 164 -4.53 -4.54 35.07
C TYR A 164 -5.85 -4.61 35.84
N THR A 165 -6.46 -5.80 35.96
CA THR A 165 -7.72 -5.97 36.70
C THR A 165 -7.54 -5.81 38.20
N GLU A 166 -6.43 -6.23 38.79
CA GLU A 166 -6.10 -6.03 40.21
C GLU A 166 -5.95 -4.53 40.56
N LYS A 167 -5.32 -3.75 39.67
CA LYS A 167 -5.14 -2.31 39.87
C LYS A 167 -6.43 -1.51 39.67
N ASN A 168 -7.44 -2.08 38.99
CA ASN A 168 -8.72 -1.42 38.70
C ASN A 168 -9.86 -2.05 39.51
N LYS A 169 -10.22 -1.43 40.64
CA LYS A 169 -11.27 -1.93 41.56
C LYS A 169 -12.61 -2.26 40.86
N ALA A 170 -12.95 -1.55 39.79
CA ALA A 170 -14.17 -1.80 39.03
C ALA A 170 -14.13 -3.12 38.22
N LEU A 171 -12.94 -3.60 37.89
CA LEU A 171 -12.71 -4.82 37.12
C LEU A 171 -12.28 -6.02 38.01
N ALA A 172 -11.95 -5.78 39.29
CA ALA A 172 -11.41 -6.79 40.18
C ALA A 172 -12.44 -7.85 40.66
N ALA A 173 -13.72 -7.67 40.37
CA ALA A 173 -14.75 -8.64 40.74
C ALA A 173 -14.50 -9.99 40.01
N PRO A 174 -14.51 -11.14 40.72
CA PRO A 174 -14.19 -12.44 40.11
C PRO A 174 -15.00 -12.77 38.86
N MET A 175 -16.28 -12.38 38.84
CA MET A 175 -17.15 -12.56 37.67
C MET A 175 -16.65 -11.77 36.44
N VAL A 176 -16.16 -10.55 36.65
CA VAL A 176 -15.65 -9.69 35.58
C VAL A 176 -14.32 -10.24 35.06
N VAL A 177 -13.40 -10.60 35.97
CA VAL A 177 -12.12 -11.21 35.59
C VAL A 177 -12.34 -12.49 34.78
N ASN A 178 -13.23 -13.38 35.23
CA ASN A 178 -13.55 -14.61 34.50
C ASN A 178 -14.13 -14.31 33.11
N ALA A 179 -15.04 -13.34 32.99
CA ALA A 179 -15.59 -12.92 31.69
C ALA A 179 -14.48 -12.38 30.75
N LEU A 180 -13.56 -11.56 31.26
CA LEU A 180 -12.43 -11.05 30.49
C LEU A 180 -11.49 -12.17 30.00
N LEU A 181 -11.20 -13.15 30.88
CA LEU A 181 -10.42 -14.32 30.49
C LEU A 181 -11.12 -15.17 29.42
N GLN A 182 -12.43 -15.33 29.50
CA GLN A 182 -13.20 -16.03 28.46
C GLN A 182 -13.20 -15.27 27.12
N ILE A 183 -13.37 -13.93 27.14
CA ILE A 183 -13.28 -13.08 25.95
C ILE A 183 -11.88 -13.17 25.33
N ARG A 184 -10.84 -13.03 26.15
CA ARG A 184 -9.45 -13.21 25.73
C ARG A 184 -9.24 -14.57 25.05
N ASN A 185 -9.66 -15.64 25.72
CA ASN A 185 -9.48 -16.99 25.19
C ASN A 185 -10.23 -17.20 23.88
N LYS A 186 -11.44 -16.67 23.75
CA LYS A 186 -12.22 -16.72 22.49
C LYS A 186 -11.44 -16.13 21.31
N ILE A 187 -10.80 -14.96 21.49
CA ILE A 187 -10.03 -14.32 20.42
C ILE A 187 -8.69 -15.03 20.24
N LYS A 188 -8.00 -15.40 21.32
CA LYS A 188 -6.73 -16.13 21.30
C LYS A 188 -6.83 -17.43 20.49
N THR A 189 -7.93 -18.15 20.65
CA THR A 189 -8.21 -19.43 19.98
C THR A 189 -9.10 -19.30 18.75
N TYR A 190 -9.36 -18.08 18.29
CA TYR A 190 -10.05 -17.87 17.00
C TYR A 190 -9.19 -18.43 15.87
N GLN A 191 -9.81 -19.20 14.97
CA GLN A 191 -9.10 -19.88 13.90
C GLN A 191 -9.27 -19.16 12.57
N TYR A 192 -8.17 -18.94 11.89
CA TYR A 192 -8.17 -18.62 10.47
C TYR A 192 -8.03 -19.88 9.64
N THR A 193 -8.79 -20.00 8.57
CA THR A 193 -8.49 -20.94 7.50
C THR A 193 -7.34 -20.38 6.70
N ILE A 194 -6.29 -21.17 6.49
CA ILE A 194 -5.11 -20.77 5.74
C ILE A 194 -4.99 -21.66 4.50
N ASN A 195 -4.89 -21.02 3.34
CA ASN A 195 -4.56 -21.67 2.10
C ASN A 195 -3.06 -21.54 1.85
N PHE A 196 -2.38 -22.66 1.65
CA PHE A 196 -0.94 -22.70 1.41
C PHE A 196 -0.65 -22.98 -0.05
N ALA A 197 0.25 -22.20 -0.62
CA ALA A 197 1.03 -22.55 -1.80
C ALA A 197 2.49 -22.78 -1.40
N THR A 198 3.28 -23.35 -2.29
CA THR A 198 4.69 -23.67 -2.03
C THR A 198 5.52 -23.26 -3.22
N ASP A 199 6.64 -22.59 -2.96
CA ASP A 199 7.63 -22.19 -3.96
C ASP A 199 7.05 -21.45 -5.17
N LEU A 200 6.11 -20.51 -4.90
CA LEU A 200 5.65 -19.59 -5.93
C LEU A 200 6.73 -18.54 -6.21
N THR A 201 6.98 -18.30 -7.47
CA THR A 201 7.75 -17.14 -7.93
C THR A 201 7.04 -15.84 -7.51
N GLU A 202 7.75 -14.72 -7.55
CA GLU A 202 7.16 -13.42 -7.21
C GLU A 202 5.96 -13.10 -8.11
N ASP A 203 6.05 -13.36 -9.41
CA ASP A 203 4.97 -13.09 -10.37
C ASP A 203 3.74 -14.00 -10.12
N GLU A 204 3.94 -15.25 -9.73
CA GLU A 204 2.85 -16.16 -9.35
C GLU A 204 2.17 -15.74 -8.05
N GLN A 205 2.93 -15.28 -7.05
CA GLN A 205 2.38 -14.72 -5.80
C GLN A 205 1.56 -13.46 -6.08
N ILE A 206 2.05 -12.55 -6.93
CA ILE A 206 1.34 -11.34 -7.35
C ILE A 206 0.05 -11.70 -8.09
N ASN A 207 0.11 -12.64 -9.02
CA ASN A 207 -1.08 -13.11 -9.76
C ASN A 207 -2.13 -13.72 -8.80
N TRP A 208 -1.68 -14.55 -7.86
CA TRP A 208 -2.58 -15.11 -6.85
C TRP A 208 -3.24 -14.02 -6.00
N PHE A 209 -2.46 -13.04 -5.54
CA PHE A 209 -2.96 -11.88 -4.80
C PHE A 209 -3.98 -11.07 -5.62
N GLU A 210 -3.75 -10.85 -6.92
CA GLU A 210 -4.68 -10.17 -7.81
C GLU A 210 -6.01 -10.90 -7.94
N VAL A 211 -5.97 -12.21 -8.12
CA VAL A 211 -7.18 -13.05 -8.22
C VAL A 211 -8.00 -12.96 -6.93
N LEU A 212 -7.35 -13.00 -5.76
CA LEU A 212 -8.02 -12.88 -4.45
C LEU A 212 -8.66 -11.50 -4.23
N ASN A 213 -8.03 -10.43 -4.73
CA ASN A 213 -8.47 -9.05 -4.52
C ASN A 213 -9.44 -8.53 -5.61
N ASN A 214 -9.61 -9.23 -6.74
CA ASN A 214 -10.56 -8.84 -7.78
C ASN A 214 -12.03 -8.85 -7.30
N ALA A 215 -12.31 -9.48 -6.17
CA ALA A 215 -13.61 -9.44 -5.50
C ALA A 215 -13.77 -8.29 -4.49
N GLY A 216 -12.73 -7.47 -4.25
CA GLY A 216 -12.68 -6.40 -3.25
C GLY A 216 -12.00 -5.11 -3.75
N SER A 217 -11.51 -4.28 -2.85
CA SER A 217 -10.81 -3.04 -3.19
C SER A 217 -9.47 -3.33 -3.90
N ARG A 218 -9.38 -2.95 -5.16
CA ARG A 218 -8.19 -3.15 -6.02
C ARG A 218 -6.94 -2.57 -5.37
N VAL A 219 -5.99 -3.42 -5.02
CA VAL A 219 -4.60 -3.00 -4.88
C VAL A 219 -4.09 -2.75 -6.29
N SER A 220 -3.60 -1.56 -6.55
CA SER A 220 -3.09 -1.22 -7.87
C SER A 220 -1.85 -2.07 -8.15
N ILE A 221 -1.81 -2.75 -9.30
CA ILE A 221 -0.63 -3.44 -9.86
C ILE A 221 0.61 -2.55 -9.78
N ILE A 222 0.41 -1.26 -10.01
CA ILE A 222 1.42 -0.20 -9.87
C ILE A 222 2.10 -0.24 -8.50
N GLN A 223 1.34 -0.34 -7.42
CA GLN A 223 1.88 -0.32 -6.06
C GLN A 223 2.75 -1.54 -5.77
N MET A 224 2.38 -2.70 -6.29
CA MET A 224 3.17 -3.93 -6.13
C MET A 224 4.48 -3.86 -6.93
N ARG A 225 4.43 -3.38 -8.18
CA ARG A 225 5.62 -3.25 -9.04
C ARG A 225 6.63 -2.25 -8.49
N PHE A 226 6.16 -1.12 -7.96
CA PHE A 226 7.06 -0.14 -7.34
C PHE A 226 7.68 -0.63 -6.02
N SER A 227 7.03 -1.55 -5.31
CA SER A 227 7.62 -2.16 -4.12
C SER A 227 8.85 -3.02 -4.43
N LYS A 228 8.92 -3.62 -5.63
CA LYS A 228 10.11 -4.37 -6.10
C LYS A 228 11.38 -3.52 -6.14
N LEU A 229 11.23 -2.22 -6.42
CA LEU A 229 12.35 -1.29 -6.52
C LEU A 229 13.01 -1.01 -5.16
N LYS A 230 12.33 -1.28 -4.03
CA LYS A 230 12.91 -1.18 -2.68
C LYS A 230 14.12 -2.12 -2.50
N ALA A 231 14.08 -3.30 -3.10
CA ALA A 231 15.21 -4.23 -3.09
C ALA A 231 16.48 -3.65 -3.77
N HIS A 232 16.29 -2.66 -4.65
CA HIS A 232 17.36 -1.94 -5.34
C HIS A 232 17.61 -0.54 -4.74
N GLY A 233 17.14 -0.29 -3.50
CA GLY A 233 17.34 0.99 -2.81
C GLY A 233 16.47 2.14 -3.34
N ILE A 234 15.41 1.85 -4.11
CA ILE A 234 14.49 2.85 -4.63
C ILE A 234 13.12 2.69 -3.99
N ASP A 235 12.75 3.65 -3.16
CA ASP A 235 11.39 3.80 -2.65
C ASP A 235 10.67 4.92 -3.40
N VAL A 236 9.85 4.54 -4.39
CA VAL A 236 9.08 5.48 -5.22
C VAL A 236 8.19 6.40 -4.38
N TYR A 237 7.71 5.92 -3.22
CA TYR A 237 6.85 6.72 -2.35
C TYR A 237 7.63 7.82 -1.65
N THR A 238 8.70 7.47 -0.96
CA THR A 238 9.50 8.44 -0.19
C THR A 238 10.38 9.33 -1.06
N GLN A 239 10.93 8.78 -2.15
CA GLN A 239 11.86 9.51 -3.03
C GLN A 239 11.15 10.32 -4.12
N TYR A 240 9.89 10.01 -4.44
CA TYR A 240 9.18 10.71 -5.50
C TYR A 240 7.76 11.16 -5.13
N THR A 241 6.81 10.24 -4.86
CA THR A 241 5.40 10.62 -4.75
C THR A 241 5.10 11.52 -3.55
N HIS A 242 5.75 11.31 -2.41
CA HIS A 242 5.62 12.18 -1.24
C HIS A 242 6.27 13.55 -1.50
N VAL A 243 7.44 13.56 -2.17
CA VAL A 243 8.11 14.83 -2.52
C VAL A 243 7.26 15.64 -3.49
N TYR A 244 6.72 14.98 -4.54
CA TYR A 244 5.77 15.60 -5.47
C TYR A 244 4.58 16.22 -4.75
N ARG A 245 3.93 15.43 -3.89
CA ARG A 245 2.78 15.87 -3.12
C ARG A 245 3.09 17.07 -2.22
N ASN A 246 4.18 16.99 -1.47
CA ASN A 246 4.58 18.06 -0.55
C ASN A 246 4.83 19.36 -1.32
N LYS A 247 5.55 19.32 -2.45
CA LYS A 247 5.77 20.50 -3.30
C LYS A 247 4.44 21.11 -3.77
N VAL A 248 3.50 20.31 -4.24
CA VAL A 248 2.18 20.79 -4.67
C VAL A 248 1.42 21.45 -3.50
N GLN A 249 1.51 20.88 -2.29
CA GLN A 249 0.88 21.42 -1.08
C GLN A 249 1.54 22.72 -0.60
N GLU A 250 2.85 22.87 -0.71
CA GLU A 250 3.59 24.11 -0.38
C GLU A 250 3.08 25.32 -1.18
N TYR A 251 2.65 25.11 -2.43
CA TYR A 251 2.04 26.14 -3.28
C TYR A 251 0.52 26.30 -3.02
N GLY A 252 -0.03 25.66 -1.98
CA GLY A 252 -1.41 25.82 -1.53
C GLY A 252 -2.45 24.99 -2.33
N TYR A 253 -2.02 23.93 -3.03
CA TYR A 253 -2.92 23.03 -3.72
C TYR A 253 -3.13 21.73 -2.93
N ASP A 254 -4.37 21.37 -2.66
CA ASP A 254 -4.74 20.13 -1.98
C ASP A 254 -5.57 19.22 -2.90
N PHE A 255 -4.89 18.45 -3.76
CA PHE A 255 -5.51 17.43 -4.62
C PHE A 255 -5.55 16.06 -3.98
N PHE A 256 -4.83 15.88 -2.88
CA PHE A 256 -4.55 14.59 -2.28
C PHE A 256 -5.25 14.45 -0.93
N THR A 257 -6.57 14.50 -0.91
CA THR A 257 -7.28 14.12 0.32
C THR A 257 -7.05 12.63 0.61
N PRO A 258 -7.06 12.19 1.89
CA PRO A 258 -6.90 10.78 2.26
C PRO A 258 -7.86 9.83 1.54
N GLN A 259 -9.00 10.33 1.09
CA GLN A 259 -10.01 9.59 0.32
C GLN A 259 -9.74 9.58 -1.20
N LYS A 260 -8.87 10.47 -1.70
CA LYS A 260 -8.52 10.63 -3.10
C LYS A 260 -7.02 10.42 -3.37
N THR A 261 -6.34 9.62 -2.55
CA THR A 261 -4.94 9.23 -2.79
C THR A 261 -4.81 8.47 -4.10
N ASN A 262 -4.92 9.19 -5.19
CA ASN A 262 -4.67 8.64 -6.49
C ASN A 262 -3.19 8.85 -6.80
N VAL A 263 -2.35 7.89 -6.36
CA VAL A 263 -0.92 7.82 -6.69
C VAL A 263 -0.71 7.90 -8.20
N SER A 264 -1.74 7.53 -8.98
CA SER A 264 -1.71 7.52 -10.44
C SER A 264 -1.40 8.87 -11.10
N TYR A 265 -1.71 10.01 -10.47
CA TYR A 265 -1.43 11.32 -11.07
C TYR A 265 0.06 11.69 -11.00
N SER A 266 0.70 11.50 -9.85
CA SER A 266 2.14 11.76 -9.74
C SER A 266 2.97 10.79 -10.57
N ILE A 267 2.53 9.52 -10.67
CA ILE A 267 3.17 8.53 -11.54
C ILE A 267 2.98 8.87 -13.02
N ALA A 268 1.81 9.36 -13.43
CA ALA A 268 1.60 9.79 -14.81
C ALA A 268 2.50 10.96 -15.22
N ALA A 269 2.90 11.82 -14.28
CA ALA A 269 3.85 12.90 -14.53
C ALA A 269 5.27 12.41 -14.87
N LEU A 270 5.61 11.14 -14.60
CA LEU A 270 6.89 10.54 -15.00
C LEU A 270 6.95 10.17 -16.49
N ASN A 271 5.81 10.06 -17.18
CA ASN A 271 5.78 9.61 -18.58
C ASN A 271 6.68 10.47 -19.50
N PRO A 272 6.66 11.82 -19.44
CA PRO A 272 7.55 12.67 -20.24
C PRO A 272 9.03 12.45 -19.95
N ALA A 273 9.41 12.37 -18.67
CA ALA A 273 10.80 12.14 -18.28
C ALA A 273 11.30 10.76 -18.73
N TYR A 274 10.48 9.72 -18.57
CA TYR A 274 10.77 8.40 -19.12
C TYR A 274 11.00 8.47 -20.64
N GLU A 275 10.11 9.15 -21.37
CA GLU A 275 10.20 9.26 -22.83
C GLU A 275 11.49 9.97 -23.27
N VAL A 276 11.87 11.06 -22.60
CA VAL A 276 13.12 11.79 -22.88
C VAL A 276 14.34 10.90 -22.64
N LEU A 277 14.36 10.13 -21.55
CA LEU A 277 15.50 9.26 -21.22
C LEU A 277 15.66 8.06 -22.16
N VAL A 278 14.55 7.57 -22.73
CA VAL A 278 14.57 6.36 -23.56
C VAL A 278 14.60 6.67 -25.05
N SER A 279 13.85 7.68 -25.52
CA SER A 279 13.71 7.99 -26.94
C SER A 279 14.15 9.40 -27.35
N GLY A 280 14.25 10.32 -26.42
CA GLY A 280 14.63 11.73 -26.67
C GLY A 280 13.58 12.57 -27.41
N LYS A 281 12.45 11.98 -27.82
CA LYS A 281 11.39 12.67 -28.56
C LYS A 281 10.02 12.17 -28.19
N HIS A 282 9.01 13.06 -28.27
CA HIS A 282 7.62 12.73 -27.94
C HIS A 282 6.96 11.78 -28.94
N SER A 283 6.20 10.83 -28.41
CA SER A 283 5.25 9.99 -29.13
C SER A 283 3.88 9.97 -28.46
N ASN A 284 2.83 9.74 -29.26
CA ASN A 284 1.43 9.87 -28.82
C ASN A 284 1.00 9.04 -27.61
N ASN A 285 1.83 8.11 -27.11
CA ASN A 285 1.47 7.19 -26.04
C ASN A 285 2.15 7.52 -24.70
N PHE A 286 2.75 8.68 -24.55
CA PHE A 286 3.49 9.11 -23.37
C PHE A 286 3.00 10.47 -22.84
N ALA A 287 1.75 10.82 -23.07
CA ALA A 287 1.17 11.99 -22.42
C ALA A 287 1.12 11.82 -20.90
N PRO A 288 1.18 12.89 -20.10
CA PRO A 288 1.15 12.82 -18.63
C PRO A 288 -0.26 12.52 -18.08
N ILE A 289 -0.86 11.46 -18.57
CA ILE A 289 -2.20 10.95 -18.19
C ILE A 289 -2.11 9.50 -17.71
N SER A 290 -2.98 9.14 -16.78
CA SER A 290 -2.94 7.82 -16.13
C SER A 290 -3.09 6.65 -17.11
N SER A 291 -3.82 6.82 -18.21
CA SER A 291 -3.97 5.77 -19.23
C SER A 291 -2.69 5.49 -20.03
N ASP A 292 -1.76 6.42 -20.03
CA ASP A 292 -0.49 6.31 -20.75
C ASP A 292 0.68 5.92 -19.83
N THR A 293 0.42 5.74 -18.55
CA THR A 293 1.44 5.33 -17.59
C THR A 293 2.00 3.95 -17.95
N LYS A 294 3.32 3.89 -18.07
CA LYS A 294 4.05 2.69 -18.46
C LYS A 294 4.78 2.09 -17.26
N GLU A 295 4.02 1.68 -16.23
CA GLU A 295 4.57 1.20 -14.96
C GLU A 295 5.59 0.09 -15.14
N ASN A 296 5.31 -0.87 -16.02
CA ASN A 296 6.25 -1.95 -16.35
C ASN A 296 7.57 -1.42 -16.89
N GLN A 297 7.50 -0.43 -17.79
CA GLN A 297 8.68 0.15 -18.40
C GLN A 297 9.48 0.98 -17.39
N LEU A 298 8.80 1.73 -16.51
CA LEU A 298 9.43 2.46 -15.41
C LEU A 298 10.13 1.50 -14.44
N CYS A 299 9.48 0.40 -14.05
CA CYS A 299 10.05 -0.61 -13.15
C CYS A 299 11.21 -1.40 -13.76
N ASN A 300 11.34 -1.44 -15.09
CA ASN A 300 12.43 -2.11 -15.79
C ASN A 300 13.61 -1.18 -16.10
N LEU A 301 13.52 0.11 -15.76
CA LEU A 301 14.65 1.00 -15.83
C LEU A 301 15.72 0.61 -14.81
N GLU A 302 16.98 0.77 -15.20
CA GLU A 302 18.08 0.70 -14.25
C GLU A 302 17.85 1.71 -13.10
N PRO A 303 18.20 1.36 -11.85
CA PRO A 303 17.93 2.18 -10.67
C PRO A 303 18.34 3.65 -10.81
N ASP A 304 19.51 3.92 -11.39
CA ASP A 304 20.02 5.29 -11.55
C ASP A 304 19.22 6.07 -12.60
N LYS A 305 18.79 5.43 -13.70
CA LYS A 305 17.90 6.06 -14.70
C LYS A 305 16.52 6.38 -14.14
N LEU A 306 16.02 5.54 -13.25
CA LEU A 306 14.74 5.81 -12.60
C LEU A 306 14.84 6.99 -11.63
N LYS A 307 15.93 7.11 -10.87
CA LYS A 307 16.22 8.30 -10.05
C LYS A 307 16.33 9.58 -10.90
N GLU A 308 17.05 9.50 -12.02
CA GLU A 308 17.13 10.60 -12.99
C GLU A 308 15.73 11.01 -13.49
N CYS A 309 14.86 10.03 -13.77
CA CYS A 309 13.46 10.27 -14.12
C CYS A 309 12.70 11.04 -13.03
N PHE A 310 12.92 10.70 -11.74
CA PHE A 310 12.33 11.41 -10.60
C PHE A 310 12.85 12.83 -10.51
N GLU A 311 14.16 13.03 -10.58
CA GLU A 311 14.82 14.34 -10.49
C GLU A 311 14.31 15.28 -11.59
N MET A 312 14.35 14.83 -12.84
CA MET A 312 13.83 15.60 -13.98
C MET A 312 12.37 16.02 -13.78
N THR A 313 11.54 15.11 -13.29
CA THR A 313 10.10 15.40 -13.10
C THR A 313 9.88 16.36 -11.92
N LEU A 314 10.63 16.22 -10.83
CA LEU A 314 10.53 17.11 -9.66
C LEU A 314 11.08 18.51 -9.92
N GLU A 315 12.14 18.64 -10.72
CA GLU A 315 12.64 19.94 -11.21
C GLU A 315 11.63 20.62 -12.12
N ALA A 316 11.04 19.87 -13.05
CA ALA A 316 10.00 20.38 -13.94
C ALA A 316 8.72 20.75 -13.17
N LEU A 317 8.37 20.03 -12.10
CA LEU A 317 7.27 20.39 -11.20
C LEU A 317 7.52 21.73 -10.53
N GLU A 318 8.70 21.95 -10.01
CA GLU A 318 9.08 23.23 -9.38
C GLU A 318 8.98 24.39 -10.38
N ARG A 319 9.48 24.19 -11.59
CA ARG A 319 9.36 25.19 -12.69
C ARG A 319 7.89 25.46 -13.05
N ALA A 320 7.06 24.42 -13.14
CA ALA A 320 5.65 24.56 -13.44
C ALA A 320 4.88 25.34 -12.37
N LEU A 321 5.12 25.04 -11.10
CA LEU A 321 4.49 25.74 -9.98
C LEU A 321 4.93 27.20 -9.91
N LYS A 322 6.23 27.47 -10.05
CA LYS A 322 6.77 28.85 -10.13
C LYS A 322 6.24 29.62 -11.34
N PHE A 323 6.07 28.95 -12.48
CA PHE A 323 5.48 29.58 -13.68
C PHE A 323 4.05 30.06 -13.41
N ILE A 324 3.24 29.23 -12.75
CA ILE A 324 1.86 29.58 -12.40
C ILE A 324 1.84 30.77 -11.41
N GLU A 325 2.64 30.70 -10.34
CA GLU A 325 2.70 31.73 -9.31
C GLU A 325 3.25 33.07 -9.85
N ASN A 326 4.38 33.04 -10.55
CA ASN A 326 5.05 34.26 -11.05
C ASN A 326 4.26 35.00 -12.14
N ASN A 327 3.26 34.37 -12.74
CA ASN A 327 2.41 34.98 -13.76
C ASN A 327 0.99 35.20 -13.28
N ASP A 328 0.71 35.11 -11.97
CA ASP A 328 -0.60 35.29 -11.35
C ASP A 328 -1.72 34.50 -12.05
N LEU A 329 -1.40 33.30 -12.51
CA LEU A 329 -2.38 32.45 -13.20
C LEU A 329 -3.39 31.90 -12.22
N GLU A 330 -4.63 31.71 -12.69
CA GLU A 330 -5.70 31.16 -11.85
C GLU A 330 -5.30 29.80 -11.26
N LYS A 331 -5.60 29.60 -9.98
CA LYS A 331 -5.33 28.34 -9.31
C LYS A 331 -6.08 27.20 -9.97
N PHE A 332 -5.36 26.21 -10.43
CA PHE A 332 -5.95 25.04 -11.07
C PHE A 332 -6.67 24.15 -10.03
N ASN A 333 -7.78 23.58 -10.47
CA ASN A 333 -8.59 22.64 -9.69
C ASN A 333 -8.37 21.17 -10.11
N ARG A 334 -7.45 20.92 -11.04
CA ARG A 334 -7.15 19.61 -11.62
C ARG A 334 -5.64 19.44 -11.81
N SER A 335 -5.15 18.27 -11.45
CA SER A 335 -3.73 17.90 -11.64
C SER A 335 -3.29 17.86 -13.12
N ASP A 336 -4.24 17.78 -14.07
CA ASP A 336 -3.94 17.81 -15.50
C ASP A 336 -3.12 19.07 -15.87
N TYR A 337 -3.47 20.25 -15.35
CA TYR A 337 -2.76 21.51 -15.66
C TYR A 337 -1.27 21.43 -15.28
N VAL A 338 -0.98 21.05 -14.05
CA VAL A 338 0.41 20.96 -13.60
C VAL A 338 1.17 19.82 -14.28
N ASN A 339 0.54 18.67 -14.50
CA ASN A 339 1.20 17.54 -15.15
C ASN A 339 1.60 17.85 -16.60
N TYR A 340 0.79 18.63 -17.34
CA TYR A 340 1.10 19.03 -18.70
C TYR A 340 2.24 20.06 -18.74
N LEU A 341 2.25 21.03 -17.82
CA LEU A 341 3.37 21.94 -17.68
C LEU A 341 4.67 21.22 -17.26
N ILE A 342 4.59 20.23 -16.36
CA ILE A 342 5.74 19.36 -16.06
C ILE A 342 6.27 18.74 -17.35
N GLY A 343 5.38 18.13 -18.13
CA GLY A 343 5.77 17.52 -19.40
C GLY A 343 6.42 18.51 -20.36
N TYR A 344 5.90 19.73 -20.46
CA TYR A 344 6.51 20.79 -21.25
C TYR A 344 7.93 21.11 -20.75
N PHE A 345 8.12 21.35 -19.44
CA PHE A 345 9.43 21.69 -18.87
C PHE A 345 10.44 20.54 -18.86
N VAL A 346 9.99 19.30 -18.92
CA VAL A 346 10.85 18.12 -19.12
C VAL A 346 11.47 18.13 -20.53
N PHE A 347 10.71 18.52 -21.55
CA PHE A 347 11.21 18.62 -22.93
C PHE A 347 11.96 19.93 -23.18
N HIS A 348 11.60 21.03 -22.51
CA HIS A 348 12.19 22.36 -22.64
C HIS A 348 12.98 22.71 -21.38
N ARG A 349 14.18 22.13 -21.24
CA ARG A 349 15.02 22.28 -20.03
C ARG A 349 15.66 23.65 -19.90
N GLU A 350 15.90 24.33 -21.02
CA GLU A 350 16.46 25.67 -21.06
C GLU A 350 15.42 26.72 -20.61
N ASP A 351 15.91 27.93 -20.39
CA ASP A 351 15.04 29.05 -20.10
C ASP A 351 14.12 29.35 -21.31
N ILE A 352 12.87 29.58 -21.03
CA ILE A 352 11.87 29.88 -22.06
C ILE A 352 11.99 31.36 -22.47
N SER A 353 11.87 31.63 -23.76
CA SER A 353 11.81 32.98 -24.29
C SER A 353 10.52 33.71 -23.89
N ASP A 354 10.50 35.04 -23.93
CA ASP A 354 9.31 35.84 -23.64
C ASP A 354 8.10 35.43 -24.53
N LYS A 355 8.37 35.09 -25.79
CA LYS A 355 7.33 34.59 -26.71
C LYS A 355 6.74 33.26 -26.23
N GLN A 356 7.58 32.29 -25.87
CA GLN A 356 7.11 31.01 -25.35
C GLN A 356 6.35 31.17 -24.03
N LYS A 357 6.80 32.11 -23.19
CA LYS A 357 6.10 32.45 -21.95
C LYS A 357 4.69 32.95 -22.21
N GLU A 358 4.52 33.88 -23.18
CA GLU A 358 3.21 34.42 -23.56
C GLU A 358 2.31 33.31 -24.15
N GLU A 359 2.85 32.45 -25.02
CA GLU A 359 2.13 31.33 -25.61
C GLU A 359 1.69 30.31 -24.55
N LEU A 360 2.54 30.02 -23.53
CA LEU A 360 2.17 29.16 -22.41
C LEU A 360 1.07 29.74 -21.52
N ILE A 361 1.12 31.06 -21.26
CA ILE A 361 0.07 31.77 -20.50
C ILE A 361 -1.26 31.64 -21.26
N ASN A 362 -1.25 31.89 -22.57
CA ASN A 362 -2.43 31.79 -23.43
C ASN A 362 -2.97 30.34 -23.46
N TRP A 363 -2.06 29.35 -23.56
CA TRP A 363 -2.44 27.94 -23.49
C TRP A 363 -3.09 27.60 -22.14
N TYR A 364 -2.49 28.00 -21.02
CA TYR A 364 -3.01 27.72 -19.68
C TYR A 364 -4.40 28.28 -19.46
N ASN A 365 -4.64 29.52 -19.89
CA ASN A 365 -5.93 30.18 -19.73
C ASN A 365 -7.01 29.66 -20.70
N GLY A 366 -6.59 29.10 -21.83
CA GLY A 366 -7.50 28.61 -22.89
C GLY A 366 -7.77 27.12 -22.87
N VAL A 367 -6.95 26.31 -22.15
CA VAL A 367 -7.10 24.87 -22.16
C VAL A 367 -8.21 24.40 -21.20
N GLU A 368 -8.96 23.40 -21.63
CA GLU A 368 -9.98 22.74 -20.81
C GLU A 368 -9.83 21.22 -20.86
N PHE A 369 -9.83 20.59 -19.68
CA PHE A 369 -9.67 19.14 -19.51
C PHE A 369 -10.96 18.40 -19.15
N THR A 370 -12.05 19.12 -18.86
CA THR A 370 -13.33 18.54 -18.46
C THR A 370 -13.94 17.75 -19.61
N ASN A 371 -14.39 16.51 -19.36
CA ASN A 371 -15.03 15.62 -20.34
C ASN A 371 -14.20 15.32 -21.60
N LYS A 372 -12.88 15.48 -21.57
CA LYS A 372 -12.01 15.14 -22.70
C LYS A 372 -11.66 13.64 -22.71
N SER A 373 -11.76 13.02 -23.90
CA SER A 373 -11.26 11.66 -24.12
C SER A 373 -9.73 11.61 -24.03
N ASN A 374 -9.17 10.41 -23.79
CA ASN A 374 -7.71 10.24 -23.77
C ASN A 374 -7.04 10.66 -25.09
N THR A 375 -7.68 10.42 -26.22
CA THR A 375 -7.20 10.88 -27.55
C THR A 375 -7.13 12.40 -27.61
N ALA A 376 -8.18 13.10 -27.14
CA ALA A 376 -8.19 14.56 -27.10
C ALA A 376 -7.11 15.11 -26.16
N ARG A 377 -6.90 14.46 -24.99
CA ARG A 377 -5.85 14.82 -24.04
C ARG A 377 -4.45 14.65 -24.63
N ARG A 378 -4.17 13.55 -25.34
CA ARG A 378 -2.88 13.36 -26.05
C ARG A 378 -2.64 14.45 -27.08
N LYS A 379 -3.69 14.83 -27.84
CA LYS A 379 -3.59 15.92 -28.82
C LYS A 379 -3.26 17.26 -28.14
N ILE A 380 -3.94 17.61 -27.03
CA ILE A 380 -3.65 18.81 -26.25
C ILE A 380 -2.18 18.83 -25.81
N TYR A 381 -1.65 17.70 -25.35
CA TYR A 381 -0.25 17.59 -24.93
C TYR A 381 0.72 17.76 -26.11
N THR A 382 0.46 17.09 -27.24
CA THR A 382 1.29 17.22 -28.45
C THR A 382 1.30 18.67 -28.98
N GLU A 383 0.19 19.40 -28.90
CA GLU A 383 0.15 20.82 -29.29
C GLU A 383 0.91 21.70 -28.30
N LEU A 384 0.82 21.44 -26.99
CA LEU A 384 1.60 22.13 -25.97
C LEU A 384 3.12 22.04 -26.23
N LEU A 385 3.60 20.86 -26.60
CA LEU A 385 5.03 20.65 -26.86
C LEU A 385 5.57 21.36 -28.11
N LYS A 386 4.72 22.01 -28.91
CA LYS A 386 5.15 22.80 -30.07
C LYS A 386 5.43 24.28 -29.75
N ILE A 387 5.00 24.72 -28.56
CA ILE A 387 5.30 26.05 -28.03
C ILE A 387 6.81 26.13 -27.69
#